data_dc42be32c83b5bc07b7af5fb592af859
#
_entry.id   dc42be32c83b5bc07b7af5fb592af859
#
_cell.length_a   1.000
_cell.length_b   1.000
_cell.length_c   1.000
_cell.angle_alpha   90.00
_cell.angle_beta   90.00
_cell.angle_gamma   90.00
#
_symmetry.space_group_name_H-M   'P 1'
#
loop_
_entity.id
_entity.type
_entity.pdbx_description
1 polymer ?
#
loop_
_entity_poly.entity_id
_entity_poly.type
_entity_poly.pdbx_seq_one_letter_code
_entity_poly.pdbx_strand_id
1 'polypeptide(L)'
;MSYTETEKLELSQQLVLECDLLDQRFAALKKSLVKPENKQKVIESYERLVKILRKEVDHIDKHGAALVPEIDFDDVQKNGGKLPNDFTKLVHERGCLILRNVVSEEQAVSWETSLKDYTKRHPGVGGHPHHKPAAWNVFWTEAQMEMRTHPRVLEAMKCVSRLWHVSDATIPIDLDSQVIYPDRIRIRYPSNDPGQFPLDPHMDSGAIERWEDEENRKNYTAIFEGNWQDWDAWSADHRVKAQSDLYHTGTACSVWRSLQGWLSLSNTQTGEGTLRVLPSLKLSMAYIMLRPLFHTGEYNDSLPTFPGATPGQT
;
A
#
# COMPACT_ATOMS: atom_id res chain seq x y z
N MET A 1 -11.10 -12.27 32.07
CA MET A 1 -12.41 -11.69 32.44
C MET A 1 -13.11 -11.37 31.12
N SER A 2 -14.25 -11.99 30.84
CA SER A 2 -15.05 -11.69 29.65
C SER A 2 -16.01 -10.56 30.01
N TYR A 3 -15.88 -9.42 29.30
CA TYR A 3 -16.85 -8.34 29.42
C TYR A 3 -18.23 -8.80 28.89
N THR A 4 -19.28 -8.42 29.58
CA THR A 4 -20.67 -8.60 29.12
C THR A 4 -20.94 -7.72 27.90
N GLU A 5 -21.93 -8.03 27.08
CA GLU A 5 -22.30 -7.22 25.92
C GLU A 5 -22.65 -5.77 26.30
N THR A 6 -23.26 -5.57 27.47
CA THR A 6 -23.59 -4.25 28.02
C THR A 6 -22.32 -3.46 28.36
N GLU A 7 -21.33 -4.08 29.01
CA GLU A 7 -20.04 -3.45 29.30
C GLU A 7 -19.24 -3.11 28.02
N LYS A 8 -19.32 -3.96 26.99
CA LYS A 8 -18.73 -3.67 25.69
C LYS A 8 -19.41 -2.49 24.99
N LEU A 9 -20.73 -2.38 25.11
CA LEU A 9 -21.50 -1.28 24.54
C LEU A 9 -21.22 0.03 25.28
N GLU A 10 -21.16 -0.01 26.62
CA GLU A 10 -20.79 1.15 27.45
C GLU A 10 -19.34 1.59 27.19
N LEU A 11 -18.40 0.66 27.08
CA LEU A 11 -17.00 0.96 26.70
C LEU A 11 -16.91 1.56 25.30
N SER A 12 -17.68 1.05 24.34
CA SER A 12 -17.72 1.59 22.99
C SER A 12 -18.36 2.99 22.93
N GLN A 13 -19.41 3.22 23.72
CA GLN A 13 -20.04 4.54 23.83
C GLN A 13 -19.13 5.53 24.58
N GLN A 14 -18.39 5.08 25.58
CA GLN A 14 -17.42 5.92 26.30
C GLN A 14 -16.21 6.25 25.42
N LEU A 15 -15.71 5.30 24.61
CA LEU A 15 -14.67 5.53 23.61
C LEU A 15 -15.14 6.50 22.51
N VAL A 16 -16.42 6.50 22.13
CA VAL A 16 -16.99 7.46 21.19
C VAL A 16 -17.15 8.85 21.81
N LEU A 17 -17.39 8.94 23.12
CA LEU A 17 -17.50 10.21 23.86
C LEU A 17 -16.14 10.80 24.23
N GLU A 18 -15.09 9.98 24.34
CA GLU A 18 -13.70 10.39 24.61
C GLU A 18 -12.86 10.51 23.34
N CYS A 19 -13.42 10.23 22.15
CA CYS A 19 -12.80 10.62 20.91
C CYS A 19 -12.75 12.15 20.88
N ASP A 20 -11.58 12.71 21.20
CA ASP A 20 -11.30 14.11 20.96
C ASP A 20 -11.78 14.47 19.56
N LEU A 21 -12.71 15.42 19.48
CA LEU A 21 -13.19 15.92 18.21
C LEU A 21 -11.95 16.31 17.39
N LEU A 22 -11.80 15.70 16.22
CA LEU A 22 -10.71 16.05 15.31
C LEU A 22 -10.61 17.57 15.17
N ASP A 23 -9.41 18.09 15.19
CA ASP A 23 -9.15 19.53 15.04
C ASP A 23 -9.96 20.08 13.85
N GLN A 24 -10.61 21.21 14.07
CA GLN A 24 -11.44 21.88 13.06
C GLN A 24 -10.70 22.17 11.75
N ARG A 25 -9.36 22.24 11.78
CA ARG A 25 -8.52 22.36 10.58
C ARG A 25 -8.76 21.23 9.56
N PHE A 26 -9.10 20.01 10.00
CA PHE A 26 -9.40 18.92 9.09
C PHE A 26 -10.72 19.09 8.36
N ALA A 27 -11.73 19.69 9.00
CA ALA A 27 -12.96 20.07 8.32
C ALA A 27 -12.72 21.20 7.29
N ALA A 28 -11.86 22.15 7.62
CA ALA A 28 -11.44 23.21 6.70
C ALA A 28 -10.65 22.62 5.51
N LEU A 29 -9.74 21.69 5.78
CA LEU A 29 -8.98 20.97 4.76
C LEU A 29 -9.92 20.24 3.79
N LYS A 30 -10.87 19.44 4.29
CA LYS A 30 -11.86 18.75 3.44
C LYS A 30 -12.60 19.72 2.51
N LYS A 31 -13.03 20.86 3.03
CA LYS A 31 -13.72 21.90 2.23
C LYS A 31 -12.83 22.49 1.14
N SER A 32 -11.51 22.56 1.36
CA SER A 32 -10.57 23.13 0.41
C SER A 32 -10.14 22.19 -0.70
N LEU A 33 -10.33 20.85 -0.54
CA LEU A 33 -9.87 19.84 -1.48
C LEU A 33 -10.59 19.90 -2.83
N VAL A 34 -11.85 20.29 -2.83
CA VAL A 34 -12.67 20.39 -4.05
C VAL A 34 -13.12 21.83 -4.23
N LYS A 35 -12.73 22.44 -5.33
CA LYS A 35 -13.19 23.79 -5.69
C LYS A 35 -14.70 23.79 -5.93
N PRO A 36 -15.42 24.89 -5.59
CA PRO A 36 -16.88 24.97 -5.75
C PRO A 36 -17.36 24.59 -7.15
N GLU A 37 -16.67 25.03 -8.18
CA GLU A 37 -16.97 24.77 -9.58
C GLU A 37 -16.85 23.27 -9.97
N ASN A 38 -16.05 22.50 -9.27
CA ASN A 38 -15.84 21.09 -9.52
C ASN A 38 -16.78 20.18 -8.70
N LYS A 39 -17.52 20.72 -7.74
CA LYS A 39 -18.30 19.95 -6.78
C LYS A 39 -19.23 18.93 -7.45
N GLN A 40 -20.05 19.38 -8.39
CA GLN A 40 -21.02 18.51 -9.08
C GLN A 40 -20.32 17.42 -9.89
N LYS A 41 -19.24 17.78 -10.57
CA LYS A 41 -18.43 16.86 -11.35
C LYS A 41 -17.78 15.77 -10.48
N VAL A 42 -17.31 16.14 -9.27
CA VAL A 42 -16.75 15.18 -8.30
C VAL A 42 -17.83 14.23 -7.79
N ILE A 43 -19.05 14.71 -7.52
CA ILE A 43 -20.18 13.86 -7.12
C ILE A 43 -20.47 12.81 -8.19
N GLU A 44 -20.68 13.23 -9.42
CA GLU A 44 -20.96 12.34 -10.54
C GLU A 44 -19.82 11.36 -10.82
N SER A 45 -18.59 11.85 -10.66
CA SER A 45 -17.36 11.05 -10.79
C SER A 45 -17.28 9.95 -9.74
N TYR A 46 -17.61 10.25 -8.48
CA TYR A 46 -17.63 9.29 -7.39
C TYR A 46 -18.73 8.23 -7.58
N GLU A 47 -19.91 8.62 -8.00
CA GLU A 47 -20.99 7.66 -8.30
C GLU A 47 -20.59 6.68 -9.41
N ARG A 48 -19.96 7.19 -10.48
CA ARG A 48 -19.42 6.33 -11.55
C ARG A 48 -18.33 5.39 -11.01
N LEU A 49 -17.41 5.93 -10.19
CA LEU A 49 -16.32 5.17 -9.59
C LEU A 49 -16.84 4.00 -8.75
N VAL A 50 -17.80 4.24 -7.86
CA VAL A 50 -18.36 3.19 -7.00
C VAL A 50 -19.04 2.08 -7.81
N LYS A 51 -19.77 2.44 -8.89
CA LYS A 51 -20.39 1.45 -9.78
C LYS A 51 -19.36 0.56 -10.49
N ILE A 52 -18.25 1.16 -10.94
CA ILE A 52 -17.19 0.43 -11.62
C ILE A 52 -16.40 -0.41 -10.61
N LEU A 53 -16.08 0.15 -9.45
CA LEU A 53 -15.29 -0.53 -8.40
C LEU A 53 -16.03 -1.78 -7.88
N ARG A 54 -17.36 -1.75 -7.76
CA ARG A 54 -18.15 -2.94 -7.41
C ARG A 54 -17.95 -4.07 -8.40
N LYS A 55 -18.07 -3.78 -9.69
CA LYS A 55 -17.84 -4.79 -10.74
C LYS A 55 -16.40 -5.31 -10.71
N GLU A 56 -15.46 -4.43 -10.43
CA GLU A 56 -14.06 -4.83 -10.30
C GLU A 56 -13.81 -5.71 -9.08
N VAL A 57 -14.46 -5.43 -7.95
CA VAL A 57 -14.41 -6.30 -6.76
C VAL A 57 -14.98 -7.68 -7.07
N ASP A 58 -16.16 -7.76 -7.73
CA ASP A 58 -16.74 -9.03 -8.16
C ASP A 58 -15.80 -9.79 -9.12
N HIS A 59 -15.11 -9.06 -10.01
CA HIS A 59 -14.12 -9.64 -10.92
C HIS A 59 -12.90 -10.18 -10.16
N ILE A 60 -12.40 -9.42 -9.19
CA ILE A 60 -11.27 -9.82 -8.34
C ILE A 60 -11.64 -11.03 -7.50
N ASP A 61 -12.81 -11.04 -6.89
CA ASP A 61 -13.29 -12.17 -6.08
C ASP A 61 -13.37 -13.47 -6.91
N LYS A 62 -13.87 -13.35 -8.14
CA LYS A 62 -13.99 -14.49 -9.06
C LYS A 62 -12.64 -15.04 -9.53
N HIS A 63 -11.63 -14.21 -9.76
CA HIS A 63 -10.37 -14.62 -10.39
C HIS A 63 -9.21 -14.72 -9.38
N GLY A 64 -9.32 -14.09 -8.23
CA GLY A 64 -8.35 -14.18 -7.15
C GLY A 64 -6.91 -13.86 -7.55
N ALA A 65 -5.99 -14.71 -7.15
CA ALA A 65 -4.55 -14.55 -7.39
C ALA A 65 -4.15 -14.51 -8.87
N ALA A 66 -4.98 -15.04 -9.78
CA ALA A 66 -4.70 -15.03 -11.22
C ALA A 66 -4.68 -13.61 -11.83
N LEU A 67 -5.20 -12.61 -11.11
CA LEU A 67 -5.14 -11.21 -11.54
C LEU A 67 -3.83 -10.50 -11.18
N VAL A 68 -2.99 -11.11 -10.35
CA VAL A 68 -1.68 -10.53 -10.02
C VAL A 68 -0.72 -10.86 -11.15
N PRO A 69 -0.16 -9.85 -11.86
CA PRO A 69 0.78 -10.09 -12.94
C PRO A 69 2.02 -10.82 -12.45
N GLU A 70 2.43 -11.84 -13.17
CA GLU A 70 3.59 -12.65 -12.83
C GLU A 70 4.48 -12.84 -14.07
N ILE A 71 5.80 -12.68 -13.89
CA ILE A 71 6.78 -12.87 -14.95
C ILE A 71 8.07 -13.49 -14.39
N ASP A 72 8.71 -14.34 -15.17
CA ASP A 72 10.05 -14.86 -14.87
C ASP A 72 11.11 -13.76 -15.06
N PHE A 73 12.01 -13.61 -14.10
CA PHE A 73 13.02 -12.57 -14.17
C PHE A 73 14.07 -12.84 -15.27
N ASP A 74 14.28 -14.09 -15.66
CA ASP A 74 15.14 -14.40 -16.80
C ASP A 74 14.57 -13.86 -18.10
N ASP A 75 13.25 -13.80 -18.25
CA ASP A 75 12.62 -13.21 -19.44
C ASP A 75 12.74 -11.70 -19.43
N VAL A 76 12.68 -11.07 -18.24
CA VAL A 76 13.00 -9.64 -18.10
C VAL A 76 14.45 -9.36 -18.50
N GLN A 77 15.40 -10.20 -18.08
CA GLN A 77 16.81 -10.04 -18.47
C GLN A 77 17.04 -10.23 -19.97
N LYS A 78 16.40 -11.24 -20.59
CA LYS A 78 16.43 -11.42 -22.06
C LYS A 78 15.85 -10.20 -22.81
N ASN A 79 14.91 -9.48 -22.18
CA ASN A 79 14.33 -8.23 -22.70
C ASN A 79 15.16 -6.98 -22.33
N GLY A 80 16.46 -7.14 -22.07
CA GLY A 80 17.37 -6.04 -21.74
C GLY A 80 17.11 -5.37 -20.38
N GLY A 81 16.64 -6.12 -19.38
CA GLY A 81 16.34 -5.63 -18.03
C GLY A 81 15.09 -4.75 -17.96
N LYS A 82 14.18 -4.88 -18.91
CA LYS A 82 12.92 -4.13 -18.96
C LYS A 82 11.74 -5.07 -19.00
N LEU A 83 10.65 -4.69 -18.37
CA LEU A 83 9.37 -5.40 -18.50
C LEU A 83 8.86 -5.28 -19.95
N PRO A 84 8.28 -6.33 -20.53
CA PRO A 84 7.57 -6.25 -21.80
C PRO A 84 6.45 -5.20 -21.75
N ASN A 85 6.22 -4.49 -22.85
CA ASN A 85 5.27 -3.37 -22.87
C ASN A 85 3.85 -3.77 -22.43
N ASP A 86 3.35 -4.91 -22.89
CA ASP A 86 1.99 -5.34 -22.53
C ASP A 86 1.92 -5.80 -21.07
N PHE A 87 2.99 -6.40 -20.54
CA PHE A 87 3.10 -6.71 -19.13
C PHE A 87 3.17 -5.44 -18.27
N THR A 88 3.92 -4.42 -18.72
CA THR A 88 3.98 -3.10 -18.06
C THR A 88 2.60 -2.46 -17.95
N LYS A 89 1.79 -2.49 -19.02
CA LYS A 89 0.41 -1.98 -18.99
C LYS A 89 -0.44 -2.70 -17.93
N LEU A 90 -0.32 -4.03 -17.88
CA LEU A 90 -1.03 -4.83 -16.89
C LEU A 90 -0.60 -4.49 -15.46
N VAL A 91 0.71 -4.34 -15.22
CA VAL A 91 1.23 -3.89 -13.91
C VAL A 91 0.73 -2.48 -13.57
N HIS A 92 0.70 -1.58 -14.54
CA HIS A 92 0.18 -0.23 -14.33
C HIS A 92 -1.30 -0.24 -13.91
N GLU A 93 -2.09 -1.14 -14.46
CA GLU A 93 -3.50 -1.32 -14.11
C GLU A 93 -3.66 -1.94 -12.71
N ARG A 94 -2.92 -3.03 -12.45
CA ARG A 94 -3.05 -3.82 -11.21
C ARG A 94 -2.34 -3.19 -10.02
N GLY A 95 -1.26 -2.45 -10.22
CA GLY A 95 -0.49 -1.81 -9.15
C GLY A 95 0.38 -2.76 -8.34
N CYS A 96 0.54 -3.99 -8.79
CA CYS A 96 1.35 -5.02 -8.16
C CYS A 96 1.89 -6.00 -9.20
N LEU A 97 2.94 -6.75 -8.85
CA LEU A 97 3.49 -7.82 -9.69
C LEU A 97 4.27 -8.82 -8.85
N ILE A 98 4.50 -9.99 -9.44
CA ILE A 98 5.40 -11.02 -8.92
C ILE A 98 6.52 -11.22 -9.93
N LEU A 99 7.76 -11.08 -9.47
CA LEU A 99 8.96 -11.48 -10.23
C LEU A 99 9.42 -12.85 -9.72
N ARG A 100 9.38 -13.86 -10.58
CA ARG A 100 9.86 -15.19 -10.27
C ARG A 100 11.34 -15.33 -10.56
N ASN A 101 12.00 -16.23 -9.84
CA ASN A 101 13.38 -16.64 -10.11
C ASN A 101 14.40 -15.50 -10.09
N VAL A 102 14.17 -14.46 -9.26
CA VAL A 102 15.14 -13.37 -9.07
C VAL A 102 16.43 -13.94 -8.46
N VAL A 103 16.31 -14.89 -7.55
CA VAL A 103 17.43 -15.64 -6.96
C VAL A 103 17.17 -17.13 -7.08
N SER A 104 18.23 -17.97 -7.02
CA SER A 104 18.06 -19.42 -7.03
C SER A 104 17.40 -19.91 -5.75
N GLU A 105 16.75 -21.07 -5.82
CA GLU A 105 16.13 -21.70 -4.65
C GLU A 105 17.16 -22.04 -3.58
N GLU A 106 18.34 -22.52 -3.98
CA GLU A 106 19.43 -22.83 -3.04
C GLU A 106 19.87 -21.59 -2.27
N GLN A 107 19.99 -20.45 -2.96
CA GLN A 107 20.37 -19.19 -2.32
C GLN A 107 19.28 -18.72 -1.36
N ALA A 108 18.00 -18.80 -1.75
CA ALA A 108 16.87 -18.42 -0.90
C ALA A 108 16.81 -19.29 0.37
N VAL A 109 16.96 -20.61 0.25
CA VAL A 109 16.98 -21.56 1.38
C VAL A 109 18.19 -21.33 2.29
N SER A 110 19.36 -20.99 1.72
CA SER A 110 20.55 -20.64 2.52
C SER A 110 20.29 -19.40 3.39
N TRP A 111 19.72 -18.36 2.83
CA TRP A 111 19.35 -17.15 3.57
C TRP A 111 18.27 -17.40 4.62
N GLU A 112 17.23 -18.17 4.26
CA GLU A 112 16.19 -18.58 5.21
C GLU A 112 16.80 -19.27 6.43
N THR A 113 17.66 -20.24 6.20
CA THR A 113 18.35 -21.00 7.25
C THR A 113 19.18 -20.08 8.15
N SER A 114 20.00 -19.22 7.54
CA SER A 114 20.81 -18.24 8.26
C SER A 114 19.97 -17.32 9.14
N LEU A 115 18.86 -16.80 8.64
CA LEU A 115 17.96 -15.94 9.39
C LEU A 115 17.26 -16.65 10.55
N LYS A 116 16.79 -17.89 10.33
CA LYS A 116 16.21 -18.72 11.39
C LYS A 116 17.21 -19.06 12.48
N ASP A 117 18.44 -19.35 12.11
CA ASP A 117 19.51 -19.63 13.08
C ASP A 117 19.96 -18.36 13.84
N TYR A 118 19.95 -17.21 13.15
CA TYR A 118 20.19 -15.93 13.82
C TYR A 118 19.15 -15.67 14.92
N THR A 119 17.86 -15.80 14.62
CA THR A 119 16.78 -15.56 15.60
C THR A 119 16.82 -16.54 16.78
N LYS A 120 17.21 -17.80 16.55
CA LYS A 120 17.42 -18.80 17.61
C LYS A 120 18.60 -18.45 18.51
N ARG A 121 19.72 -18.00 17.95
CA ARG A 121 20.93 -17.62 18.71
C ARG A 121 20.78 -16.31 19.48
N HIS A 122 19.81 -15.47 19.09
CA HIS A 122 19.58 -14.15 19.68
C HIS A 122 18.14 -14.02 20.20
N PRO A 123 17.73 -14.78 21.24
CA PRO A 123 16.35 -14.80 21.71
C PRO A 123 15.90 -13.46 22.32
N GLY A 124 16.82 -12.55 22.63
CA GLY A 124 16.51 -11.19 23.09
C GLY A 124 16.15 -10.19 21.99
N VAL A 125 16.21 -10.60 20.73
CA VAL A 125 15.81 -9.72 19.63
C VAL A 125 14.29 -9.52 19.66
N GLY A 126 13.89 -8.26 19.79
CA GLY A 126 12.48 -7.87 19.78
C GLY A 126 11.82 -7.99 18.41
N GLY A 127 10.51 -8.01 18.43
CA GLY A 127 9.70 -8.07 17.22
C GLY A 127 8.22 -7.85 17.51
N HIS A 128 7.39 -8.07 16.51
CA HIS A 128 5.94 -7.94 16.63
C HIS A 128 5.23 -9.24 16.20
N PRO A 129 4.24 -9.74 16.97
CA PRO A 129 3.88 -9.37 18.34
C PRO A 129 5.02 -9.60 19.34
N HIS A 130 5.07 -8.82 20.41
CA HIS A 130 6.22 -8.84 21.34
C HIS A 130 6.47 -10.21 21.98
N HIS A 131 5.39 -10.92 22.33
CA HIS A 131 5.46 -12.23 23.01
C HIS A 131 5.76 -13.41 22.07
N LYS A 132 5.50 -13.27 20.77
CA LYS A 132 5.74 -14.30 19.74
C LYS A 132 6.02 -13.61 18.40
N PRO A 133 7.24 -13.10 18.20
CA PRO A 133 7.55 -12.35 16.99
C PRO A 133 7.32 -13.14 15.71
N ALA A 134 6.65 -12.51 14.76
CA ALA A 134 6.54 -12.95 13.38
C ALA A 134 7.11 -11.90 12.41
N ALA A 135 7.25 -10.64 12.89
CA ALA A 135 8.09 -9.63 12.26
C ALA A 135 9.20 -9.26 13.25
N TRP A 136 10.42 -9.43 12.86
CA TRP A 136 11.58 -9.28 13.72
C TRP A 136 12.31 -7.95 13.47
N ASN A 137 12.70 -7.27 14.52
CA ASN A 137 13.48 -6.03 14.44
C ASN A 137 14.96 -6.34 14.21
N VAL A 138 15.26 -6.94 13.10
CA VAL A 138 16.60 -7.32 12.66
C VAL A 138 16.85 -6.72 11.28
N PHE A 139 17.96 -6.03 11.10
CA PHE A 139 18.21 -5.19 9.92
C PHE A 139 19.56 -5.44 9.25
N TRP A 140 20.53 -6.00 9.96
CA TRP A 140 21.94 -6.03 9.55
C TRP A 140 22.57 -7.41 9.65
N THR A 141 21.79 -8.48 9.51
CA THR A 141 22.36 -9.82 9.42
C THR A 141 23.15 -9.98 8.12
N GLU A 142 24.10 -10.92 8.11
CA GLU A 142 24.86 -11.25 6.92
C GLU A 142 23.94 -11.56 5.73
N ALA A 143 22.94 -12.43 5.92
CA ALA A 143 21.96 -12.77 4.90
C ALA A 143 21.19 -11.53 4.38
N GLN A 144 20.81 -10.58 5.25
CA GLN A 144 20.15 -9.34 4.80
C GLN A 144 21.10 -8.46 3.99
N MET A 145 22.37 -8.40 4.35
CA MET A 145 23.37 -7.64 3.58
C MET A 145 23.61 -8.29 2.21
N GLU A 146 23.73 -9.61 2.15
CA GLU A 146 23.85 -10.35 0.89
C GLU A 146 22.62 -10.14 -0.02
N MET A 147 21.40 -10.25 0.53
CA MET A 147 20.17 -10.02 -0.23
C MET A 147 20.13 -8.61 -0.82
N ARG A 148 20.45 -7.58 -0.02
CA ARG A 148 20.43 -6.18 -0.47
C ARG A 148 21.45 -5.87 -1.54
N THR A 149 22.58 -6.56 -1.54
CA THR A 149 23.67 -6.34 -2.49
C THR A 149 23.69 -7.36 -3.62
N HIS A 150 22.76 -8.30 -3.63
CA HIS A 150 22.70 -9.33 -4.66
C HIS A 150 22.42 -8.69 -6.04
N PRO A 151 23.27 -8.92 -7.07
CA PRO A 151 23.16 -8.22 -8.35
C PRO A 151 21.77 -8.33 -8.98
N ARG A 152 21.19 -9.54 -9.02
CA ARG A 152 19.86 -9.76 -9.60
C ARG A 152 18.74 -9.08 -8.81
N VAL A 153 18.87 -8.96 -7.48
CA VAL A 153 17.90 -8.21 -6.65
C VAL A 153 17.96 -6.72 -6.99
N LEU A 154 19.17 -6.16 -7.12
CA LEU A 154 19.36 -4.76 -7.53
C LEU A 154 18.82 -4.49 -8.94
N GLU A 155 19.06 -5.41 -9.88
CA GLU A 155 18.50 -5.32 -11.24
C GLU A 155 16.98 -5.40 -11.25
N ALA A 156 16.39 -6.30 -10.45
CA ALA A 156 14.95 -6.40 -10.28
C ALA A 156 14.36 -5.11 -9.71
N MET A 157 14.97 -4.53 -8.69
CA MET A 157 14.57 -3.23 -8.13
C MET A 157 14.65 -2.11 -9.17
N LYS A 158 15.72 -2.06 -9.94
CA LYS A 158 15.88 -1.11 -11.05
C LYS A 158 14.79 -1.29 -12.11
N CYS A 159 14.51 -2.53 -12.48
CA CYS A 159 13.47 -2.85 -13.45
C CYS A 159 12.09 -2.32 -13.02
N VAL A 160 11.70 -2.58 -11.75
CA VAL A 160 10.38 -2.14 -11.26
C VAL A 160 10.31 -0.64 -10.99
N SER A 161 11.43 0.00 -10.68
CA SER A 161 11.48 1.47 -10.53
C SER A 161 11.14 2.20 -11.84
N ARG A 162 11.47 1.61 -12.98
CA ARG A 162 11.18 2.14 -14.31
C ARG A 162 9.70 2.08 -14.71
N LEU A 163 8.84 1.53 -13.85
CA LEU A 163 7.39 1.69 -13.95
C LEU A 163 6.95 3.13 -13.74
N TRP A 164 7.73 3.89 -12.98
CA TRP A 164 7.50 5.32 -12.77
C TRP A 164 8.08 6.14 -13.91
N HIS A 165 7.52 7.33 -14.11
CA HIS A 165 8.04 8.31 -15.04
C HIS A 165 7.92 9.73 -14.47
N VAL A 166 8.64 10.66 -15.10
CA VAL A 166 8.58 12.09 -14.85
C VAL A 166 8.25 12.82 -16.13
N SER A 167 7.51 13.90 -16.04
CA SER A 167 7.17 14.75 -17.20
C SER A 167 8.32 15.70 -17.58
N ASP A 168 9.22 15.99 -16.64
CA ASP A 168 10.31 16.94 -16.80
C ASP A 168 11.63 16.38 -16.23
N ALA A 169 12.68 16.42 -17.03
CA ALA A 169 14.02 15.97 -16.65
C ALA A 169 14.66 16.81 -15.53
N THR A 170 14.11 17.98 -15.19
CA THR A 170 14.57 18.80 -14.07
C THR A 170 14.08 18.30 -12.70
N ILE A 171 13.13 17.35 -12.67
CA ILE A 171 12.70 16.72 -11.43
C ILE A 171 13.85 15.89 -10.86
N PRO A 172 14.26 16.13 -9.60
CA PRO A 172 15.47 15.55 -9.04
C PRO A 172 15.27 14.08 -8.62
N ILE A 173 15.12 13.20 -9.58
CA ILE A 173 14.99 11.75 -9.39
C ILE A 173 15.82 11.00 -10.44
N ASP A 174 16.49 9.95 -10.00
CA ASP A 174 17.08 8.95 -10.87
C ASP A 174 16.37 7.60 -10.64
N LEU A 175 15.57 7.20 -11.62
CA LEU A 175 14.82 5.93 -11.56
C LEU A 175 15.71 4.70 -11.75
N ASP A 176 16.95 4.88 -12.16
CA ASP A 176 17.93 3.81 -12.32
C ASP A 176 18.83 3.59 -11.08
N SER A 177 18.82 4.55 -10.16
CA SER A 177 19.60 4.46 -8.91
C SER A 177 18.68 4.18 -7.73
N GLN A 178 18.85 3.00 -7.13
CA GLN A 178 18.00 2.55 -6.04
C GLN A 178 18.64 2.83 -4.68
N VAL A 179 17.88 3.39 -3.76
CA VAL A 179 18.23 3.48 -2.35
C VAL A 179 17.46 2.42 -1.58
N ILE A 180 18.16 1.62 -0.80
CA ILE A 180 17.57 0.53 -0.02
C ILE A 180 17.30 1.02 1.39
N TYR A 181 16.07 0.87 1.81
CA TYR A 181 15.62 1.06 3.17
C TYR A 181 15.90 -0.23 4.00
N PRO A 182 16.35 -0.15 5.26
CA PRO A 182 16.54 -1.33 6.08
C PRO A 182 15.26 -2.14 6.23
N ASP A 183 15.26 -3.33 5.65
CA ASP A 183 14.15 -4.27 5.66
C ASP A 183 14.04 -5.02 7.00
N ARG A 184 12.93 -5.72 7.18
CA ARG A 184 12.69 -6.59 8.33
C ARG A 184 12.51 -8.03 7.86
N ILE A 185 12.82 -8.96 8.76
CA ILE A 185 12.51 -10.37 8.55
C ILE A 185 11.07 -10.62 9.00
N ARG A 186 10.32 -11.35 8.18
CA ARG A 186 9.01 -11.88 8.56
C ARG A 186 9.05 -13.39 8.46
N ILE A 187 8.75 -14.07 9.57
CA ILE A 187 8.61 -15.52 9.63
C ILE A 187 7.19 -15.78 10.13
N ARG A 188 6.35 -16.32 9.28
CA ARG A 188 4.99 -16.73 9.65
C ARG A 188 4.95 -18.23 9.83
N TYR A 189 4.43 -18.66 10.97
CA TYR A 189 4.22 -20.07 11.25
C TYR A 189 2.74 -20.41 11.00
N PRO A 190 2.44 -21.63 10.54
CA PRO A 190 1.06 -22.10 10.49
C PRO A 190 0.36 -21.90 11.83
N SER A 191 -0.83 -21.33 11.80
CA SER A 191 -1.61 -21.04 12.99
C SER A 191 -3.09 -21.16 12.68
N ASN A 192 -3.83 -21.77 13.59
CA ASN A 192 -5.29 -21.78 13.55
C ASN A 192 -5.89 -20.52 14.19
N ASP A 193 -5.07 -19.60 14.66
CA ASP A 193 -5.50 -18.33 15.23
C ASP A 193 -5.69 -17.30 14.09
N PRO A 194 -6.95 -16.96 13.74
CA PRO A 194 -7.22 -15.97 12.71
C PRO A 194 -6.78 -14.56 13.12
N GLY A 195 -6.49 -14.32 14.40
CA GLY A 195 -6.06 -13.05 14.96
C GLY A 195 -4.55 -12.84 15.00
N GLN A 196 -3.74 -13.78 14.49
CA GLN A 196 -2.28 -13.70 14.63
C GLN A 196 -1.65 -12.48 13.96
N PHE A 197 -2.30 -11.91 12.95
CA PHE A 197 -1.95 -10.62 12.33
C PHE A 197 -3.13 -10.01 11.56
N PRO A 198 -4.18 -9.52 12.21
CA PRO A 198 -5.19 -8.74 11.52
C PRO A 198 -4.61 -7.35 11.25
N LEU A 199 -3.99 -7.17 10.09
CA LEU A 199 -3.86 -5.85 9.53
C LEU A 199 -5.10 -5.62 8.68
N ASP A 200 -5.91 -4.65 9.09
CA ASP A 200 -7.05 -4.21 8.32
C ASP A 200 -6.59 -3.72 6.92
N PRO A 201 -7.48 -3.74 5.93
CA PRO A 201 -7.18 -3.18 4.63
C PRO A 201 -6.68 -1.74 4.77
N HIS A 202 -5.47 -1.49 4.29
CA HIS A 202 -4.81 -0.19 4.40
C HIS A 202 -3.96 0.09 3.18
N MET A 203 -3.44 1.28 3.14
CA MET A 203 -2.49 1.73 2.14
C MET A 203 -1.27 2.33 2.83
N ASP A 204 -0.12 1.79 2.54
CA ASP A 204 1.15 2.27 3.08
C ASP A 204 1.58 3.62 2.47
N SER A 205 2.63 4.22 2.99
CA SER A 205 3.23 5.46 2.52
C SER A 205 2.41 6.73 2.79
N GLY A 206 2.35 7.13 4.04
CA GLY A 206 1.63 8.31 4.50
C GLY A 206 0.15 8.00 4.74
N ALA A 207 -0.46 8.83 5.54
CA ALA A 207 -1.86 8.74 5.90
C ALA A 207 -2.57 10.02 5.48
N ILE A 208 -2.78 10.93 6.42
CA ILE A 208 -3.46 12.21 6.19
C ILE A 208 -2.65 13.14 5.29
N GLU A 209 -1.34 12.97 5.21
CA GLU A 209 -0.43 13.77 4.41
C GLU A 209 -0.78 13.80 2.92
N ARG A 210 -1.46 12.77 2.40
CA ARG A 210 -1.95 12.76 1.01
C ARG A 210 -2.93 13.88 0.72
N TRP A 211 -3.68 14.30 1.73
CA TRP A 211 -4.64 15.39 1.64
C TRP A 211 -4.07 16.68 2.20
N GLU A 212 -3.23 16.62 3.23
CA GLU A 212 -2.78 17.78 3.99
C GLU A 212 -1.55 18.46 3.37
N ASP A 213 -0.55 17.67 2.95
CA ASP A 213 0.62 18.20 2.26
C ASP A 213 0.25 18.69 0.86
N GLU A 214 0.53 19.96 0.58
CA GLU A 214 0.14 20.58 -0.69
C GLU A 214 0.81 19.92 -1.90
N GLU A 215 2.09 19.58 -1.78
CA GLU A 215 2.82 18.95 -2.87
C GLU A 215 2.34 17.52 -3.09
N ASN A 216 2.09 16.75 -2.03
CA ASN A 216 1.54 15.42 -2.14
C ASN A 216 0.15 15.43 -2.78
N ARG A 217 -0.69 16.40 -2.41
CA ARG A 217 -2.04 16.58 -2.95
C ARG A 217 -2.06 16.82 -4.46
N LYS A 218 -1.05 17.48 -5.02
CA LYS A 218 -0.93 17.70 -6.47
C LYS A 218 -0.91 16.41 -7.27
N ASN A 219 -0.39 15.33 -6.71
CA ASN A 219 -0.45 14.01 -7.36
C ASN A 219 -1.89 13.54 -7.64
N TYR A 220 -2.88 14.09 -6.97
CA TYR A 220 -4.28 13.64 -7.02
C TYR A 220 -5.22 14.71 -7.59
N THR A 221 -4.69 15.75 -8.23
CA THR A 221 -5.46 16.88 -8.75
C THR A 221 -6.60 16.43 -9.65
N ALA A 222 -6.34 15.55 -10.62
CA ALA A 222 -7.35 15.03 -11.53
C ALA A 222 -8.52 14.34 -10.79
N ILE A 223 -8.23 13.65 -9.69
CA ILE A 223 -9.24 13.01 -8.85
C ILE A 223 -10.14 14.06 -8.17
N PHE A 224 -9.55 15.11 -7.59
CA PHE A 224 -10.28 16.19 -6.92
C PHE A 224 -11.01 17.11 -7.90
N GLU A 225 -10.69 17.05 -9.17
CA GLU A 225 -11.39 17.73 -10.27
C GLU A 225 -12.49 16.90 -10.91
N GLY A 226 -12.73 15.68 -10.41
CA GLY A 226 -13.76 14.76 -10.91
C GLY A 226 -13.37 14.01 -12.18
N ASN A 227 -12.09 13.88 -12.47
CA ASN A 227 -11.51 13.21 -13.63
C ASN A 227 -10.57 12.06 -13.22
N TRP A 228 -10.96 11.23 -12.29
CA TRP A 228 -10.09 10.15 -11.82
C TRP A 228 -9.62 9.21 -12.95
N GLN A 229 -10.36 9.12 -14.06
CA GLN A 229 -9.99 8.34 -15.23
C GLN A 229 -8.67 8.83 -15.85
N ASP A 230 -8.46 10.15 -15.84
CA ASP A 230 -7.27 10.82 -16.40
C ASP A 230 -6.12 10.88 -15.41
N TRP A 231 -6.34 10.43 -14.16
CA TRP A 231 -5.29 10.42 -13.17
C TRP A 231 -4.17 9.46 -13.54
N ASP A 232 -2.95 10.00 -13.57
CA ASP A 232 -1.74 9.24 -13.80
C ASP A 232 -1.18 8.74 -12.46
N ALA A 233 -1.37 7.45 -12.20
CA ALA A 233 -0.93 6.81 -10.97
C ALA A 233 0.59 6.64 -10.88
N TRP A 234 1.29 6.69 -12.02
CA TRP A 234 2.70 6.39 -12.13
C TRP A 234 3.59 7.61 -12.41
N SER A 235 3.03 8.81 -12.40
CA SER A 235 3.82 10.03 -12.39
C SER A 235 4.50 10.22 -11.04
N ALA A 236 5.81 10.50 -11.06
CA ALA A 236 6.60 10.83 -9.90
C ALA A 236 6.76 12.35 -9.67
N ASP A 237 6.18 13.18 -10.52
CA ASP A 237 6.43 14.63 -10.59
C ASP A 237 6.32 15.36 -9.25
N HIS A 238 5.27 15.07 -8.49
CA HIS A 238 5.01 15.68 -7.19
C HIS A 238 5.36 14.78 -6.01
N ARG A 239 5.75 13.52 -6.24
CA ARG A 239 6.01 12.56 -5.16
C ARG A 239 7.36 12.77 -4.49
N VAL A 240 8.36 13.18 -5.26
CA VAL A 240 9.74 13.39 -4.77
C VAL A 240 9.81 14.49 -3.72
N LYS A 241 9.00 15.54 -3.87
CA LYS A 241 8.95 16.70 -2.97
C LYS A 241 7.85 16.59 -1.91
N ALA A 242 6.97 15.60 -2.02
CA ALA A 242 5.87 15.40 -1.09
C ALA A 242 6.38 15.07 0.32
N GLN A 243 5.75 15.67 1.33
CA GLN A 243 5.98 15.33 2.72
C GLN A 243 5.02 14.23 3.15
N SER A 244 5.55 13.07 3.46
CA SER A 244 4.78 11.90 3.92
C SER A 244 4.98 11.60 5.41
N ASP A 245 5.59 12.52 6.14
CA ASP A 245 5.89 12.43 7.57
C ASP A 245 5.73 13.78 8.27
N LEU A 246 4.54 14.40 8.14
CA LEU A 246 4.25 15.70 8.78
C LEU A 246 4.22 15.60 10.31
N TYR A 247 3.94 14.42 10.85
CA TYR A 247 3.71 14.20 12.29
C TYR A 247 4.86 13.48 12.98
N HIS A 248 5.95 13.16 12.25
CA HIS A 248 7.13 12.51 12.78
C HIS A 248 6.83 11.25 13.59
N THR A 249 5.91 10.43 13.07
CA THR A 249 5.53 9.18 13.72
C THR A 249 6.63 8.13 13.54
N GLY A 250 6.80 7.23 14.52
CA GLY A 250 7.82 6.19 14.44
C GLY A 250 7.66 5.17 13.32
N THR A 251 6.56 5.24 12.58
CA THR A 251 6.25 4.36 11.43
C THR A 251 6.27 5.10 10.09
N ALA A 252 6.42 6.42 10.09
CA ALA A 252 6.47 7.24 8.90
C ALA A 252 7.91 7.39 8.36
N CYS A 253 8.02 7.85 7.13
CA CYS A 253 9.29 8.13 6.47
C CYS A 253 9.09 9.31 5.52
N SER A 254 9.97 10.31 5.62
CA SER A 254 9.96 11.50 4.76
C SER A 254 10.49 11.23 3.35
N VAL A 255 11.25 10.16 3.16
CA VAL A 255 11.76 9.78 1.83
C VAL A 255 10.63 9.12 1.03
N TRP A 256 10.46 9.55 -0.21
CA TRP A 256 9.55 8.87 -1.12
C TRP A 256 9.99 7.42 -1.38
N ARG A 257 9.11 6.49 -1.05
CA ARG A 257 9.28 5.07 -1.31
C ARG A 257 8.43 4.69 -2.52
N SER A 258 9.12 4.50 -3.65
CA SER A 258 8.47 4.26 -4.94
C SER A 258 7.71 2.94 -4.98
N LEU A 259 8.25 1.92 -4.34
CA LEU A 259 7.71 0.57 -4.31
C LEU A 259 8.00 -0.09 -2.98
N GLN A 260 7.13 -0.98 -2.59
CA GLN A 260 7.31 -1.88 -1.46
C GLN A 260 7.21 -3.31 -1.95
N GLY A 261 8.03 -4.20 -1.39
CA GLY A 261 8.03 -5.59 -1.80
C GLY A 261 8.65 -6.50 -0.74
N TRP A 262 8.58 -7.79 -1.02
CA TRP A 262 9.16 -8.85 -0.23
C TRP A 262 9.98 -9.76 -1.13
N LEU A 263 11.15 -10.14 -0.66
CA LEU A 263 11.87 -11.29 -1.20
C LEU A 263 11.39 -12.52 -0.44
N SER A 264 10.67 -13.41 -1.12
CA SER A 264 10.23 -14.67 -0.54
C SER A 264 11.40 -15.64 -0.49
N LEU A 265 11.66 -16.20 0.70
CA LEU A 265 12.75 -17.17 0.92
C LEU A 265 12.22 -18.60 1.08
N SER A 266 10.91 -18.79 1.03
CA SER A 266 10.24 -20.08 1.12
C SER A 266 9.11 -20.18 0.11
N ASN A 267 8.75 -21.40 -0.25
CA ASN A 267 7.56 -21.66 -1.04
C ASN A 267 6.32 -21.38 -0.20
N THR A 268 5.50 -20.44 -0.66
CA THR A 268 4.26 -20.04 0.01
C THR A 268 3.13 -19.97 -0.99
N GLN A 269 1.97 -20.49 -0.58
CA GLN A 269 0.76 -20.52 -1.39
C GLN A 269 -0.34 -19.62 -0.80
N THR A 270 -1.41 -19.44 -1.54
CA THR A 270 -2.60 -18.72 -1.06
C THR A 270 -3.09 -19.32 0.26
N GLY A 271 -3.29 -18.48 1.26
CA GLY A 271 -3.69 -18.91 2.60
C GLY A 271 -2.54 -19.17 3.57
N GLU A 272 -1.30 -19.20 3.12
CA GLU A 272 -0.11 -19.45 3.94
C GLU A 272 0.56 -18.15 4.45
N GLY A 273 -0.22 -17.09 4.60
CA GLY A 273 0.26 -15.81 5.13
C GLY A 273 0.90 -14.90 4.09
N THR A 274 0.67 -15.15 2.82
CA THR A 274 1.08 -14.29 1.71
C THR A 274 0.37 -12.93 1.77
N LEU A 275 0.94 -11.93 1.09
CA LEU A 275 0.33 -10.61 0.96
C LEU A 275 -1.02 -10.73 0.24
N ARG A 276 -2.00 -10.01 0.76
CA ARG A 276 -3.31 -9.83 0.12
C ARG A 276 -3.38 -8.43 -0.46
N VAL A 277 -3.67 -8.31 -1.73
CA VAL A 277 -3.78 -7.02 -2.43
C VAL A 277 -5.14 -6.89 -3.08
N LEU A 278 -5.61 -5.65 -3.25
CA LEU A 278 -6.68 -5.31 -4.17
C LEU A 278 -6.02 -4.85 -5.49
N PRO A 279 -5.91 -5.74 -6.50
CA PRO A 279 -5.15 -5.47 -7.73
C PRO A 279 -5.92 -4.57 -8.70
N SER A 280 -6.18 -3.33 -8.29
CA SER A 280 -6.89 -2.31 -9.07
C SER A 280 -6.45 -0.92 -8.61
N LEU A 281 -5.24 -0.51 -9.02
CA LEU A 281 -4.57 0.68 -8.47
C LEU A 281 -5.40 1.95 -8.63
N LYS A 282 -5.83 2.25 -9.86
CA LYS A 282 -6.51 3.51 -10.17
C LYS A 282 -7.84 3.63 -9.45
N LEU A 283 -8.65 2.57 -9.44
CA LEU A 283 -9.99 2.60 -8.82
C LEU A 283 -9.89 2.68 -7.29
N SER A 284 -9.01 1.87 -6.68
CA SER A 284 -8.84 1.86 -5.23
C SER A 284 -8.29 3.19 -4.71
N MET A 285 -7.30 3.77 -5.41
CA MET A 285 -6.74 5.06 -5.04
C MET A 285 -7.76 6.19 -5.19
N ALA A 286 -8.47 6.26 -6.32
CA ALA A 286 -9.51 7.27 -6.52
C ALA A 286 -10.59 7.16 -5.44
N TYR A 287 -11.00 5.94 -5.08
CA TYR A 287 -11.95 5.71 -4.00
C TYR A 287 -11.43 6.23 -2.65
N ILE A 288 -10.21 5.85 -2.27
CA ILE A 288 -9.61 6.27 -1.00
C ILE A 288 -9.47 7.79 -0.93
N MET A 289 -9.05 8.44 -2.02
CA MET A 289 -8.89 9.89 -2.04
C MET A 289 -10.21 10.64 -1.93
N LEU A 290 -11.28 10.14 -2.54
CA LEU A 290 -12.59 10.79 -2.52
C LEU A 290 -13.45 10.40 -1.32
N ARG A 291 -13.27 9.20 -0.77
CA ARG A 291 -14.10 8.64 0.29
C ARG A 291 -14.33 9.58 1.50
N PRO A 292 -13.32 10.29 2.01
CA PRO A 292 -13.49 11.21 3.14
C PRO A 292 -14.39 12.42 2.84
N LEU A 293 -14.69 12.70 1.58
CA LEU A 293 -15.52 13.83 1.15
C LEU A 293 -17.02 13.49 1.15
N PHE A 294 -17.36 12.22 1.30
CA PHE A 294 -18.72 11.73 1.20
C PHE A 294 -19.21 11.22 2.55
N HIS A 295 -20.41 11.63 2.92
CA HIS A 295 -21.08 11.14 4.12
C HIS A 295 -21.48 9.67 3.96
N THR A 296 -21.32 8.88 4.99
CA THR A 296 -21.63 7.45 4.94
C THR A 296 -23.11 7.14 5.10
N GLY A 297 -23.95 8.09 5.51
CA GLY A 297 -25.31 7.78 5.93
C GLY A 297 -25.35 6.75 7.08
N GLU A 298 -26.51 6.31 7.46
CA GLU A 298 -26.61 5.11 8.28
C GLU A 298 -26.09 3.93 7.47
N TYR A 299 -25.18 3.17 8.05
CA TYR A 299 -24.61 1.98 7.43
C TYR A 299 -25.73 0.95 7.20
N ASN A 300 -26.17 0.89 5.97
CA ASN A 300 -27.17 -0.07 5.54
C ASN A 300 -26.60 -0.81 4.32
N ASP A 301 -26.24 -2.05 4.51
CA ASP A 301 -25.69 -2.93 3.46
C ASP A 301 -26.58 -3.05 2.22
N SER A 302 -27.88 -2.72 2.36
CA SER A 302 -28.83 -2.72 1.27
C SER A 302 -28.82 -1.45 0.41
N LEU A 303 -28.14 -0.39 0.85
CA LEU A 303 -28.08 0.87 0.09
C LEU A 303 -26.91 0.86 -0.90
N PRO A 304 -27.18 0.81 -2.17
CA PRO A 304 -26.14 0.73 -3.21
C PRO A 304 -25.37 2.03 -3.45
N THR A 305 -25.78 3.13 -2.83
CA THR A 305 -25.18 4.44 -3.07
C THR A 305 -24.98 5.19 -1.75
N PHE A 306 -23.81 5.77 -1.58
CA PHE A 306 -23.62 6.75 -0.51
C PHE A 306 -24.46 7.99 -0.81
N PRO A 307 -25.34 8.41 0.12
CA PRO A 307 -26.12 9.62 -0.11
C PRO A 307 -25.17 10.83 -0.11
N GLY A 308 -25.14 11.49 -1.23
CA GLY A 308 -24.61 12.82 -1.43
C GLY A 308 -23.23 13.15 -0.88
N ALA A 309 -22.44 13.81 -1.70
CA ALA A 309 -21.20 14.41 -1.24
C ALA A 309 -21.52 15.67 -0.46
N THR A 310 -21.15 15.68 0.80
CA THR A 310 -21.07 16.94 1.55
C THR A 310 -19.64 17.11 2.02
N PRO A 311 -18.82 17.85 1.25
CA PRO A 311 -17.46 18.18 1.69
C PRO A 311 -17.50 18.79 3.09
N GLY A 312 -16.77 18.19 4.03
CA GLY A 312 -16.70 18.70 5.39
C GLY A 312 -17.74 18.20 6.38
N GLN A 313 -18.60 17.24 5.99
CA GLN A 313 -19.32 16.45 6.98
C GLN A 313 -18.46 15.24 7.34
N THR A 314 -18.17 15.10 8.62
CA THR A 314 -17.51 13.93 9.23
C THR A 314 -18.53 12.90 9.54
#